data_35f0a09215333a05438dcd61f71993ce
#
_entry.id   35f0a09215333a05438dcd61f71993ce
#
_cell.length_a   1.000
_cell.length_b   1.000
_cell.length_c   1.000
_cell.angle_alpha   90.00
_cell.angle_beta   90.00
_cell.angle_gamma   90.00
#
_symmetry.space_group_name_H-M   'P 1'
#
loop_
_entity.id
_entity.type
_entity.pdbx_description
1 polymer ?
#
loop_
_entity_poly.entity_id
_entity_poly.type
_entity_poly.pdbx_seq_one_letter_code
_entity_poly.pdbx_strand_id
1 'polypeptide(L)'
;MASSHGPKKSLGQHWLKDPDILADIAEAAELTGDDVVLEIGPGLGTLTSRLLARANSVTAVEFDADLARKLPGQFPGKKLTVVNQDVLQFDLNQLPKNYKVVANVPYYITSKIVEKLMTAENKPSIAVLLVQKEVAERIAAEAGNMSVLSVSVQIFAEAELDIEVPRQFFTPPPKVDSQVVVLRTRNNPLITPEYQRDFFRIVKAGFSAKRKKLRSSLSGGLGIDKIVAEELLKNAGISPDARAEDLAIEDWRRLLKEWRAR
;
A
#
# COMPACT_ATOMS: atom_id res chain seq x y z
N MET A 1 -10.10 3.89 38.15
CA MET A 1 -8.67 4.19 37.88
C MET A 1 -8.44 4.21 36.38
N ALA A 2 -8.29 5.36 35.77
CA ALA A 2 -7.98 5.48 34.35
C ALA A 2 -6.53 5.02 34.13
N SER A 3 -6.34 3.84 33.55
CA SER A 3 -5.01 3.38 33.16
C SER A 3 -4.55 4.23 31.98
N SER A 4 -3.62 5.12 32.24
CA SER A 4 -2.95 5.98 31.23
C SER A 4 -2.08 5.10 30.33
N HIS A 5 -2.67 4.50 29.31
CA HIS A 5 -1.90 3.88 28.26
C HIS A 5 -1.58 4.98 27.23
N GLY A 6 -0.43 5.60 27.40
CA GLY A 6 0.12 6.48 26.39
C GLY A 6 0.58 5.71 25.16
N PRO A 7 0.80 6.38 24.03
CA PRO A 7 1.25 5.76 22.78
C PRO A 7 2.63 5.10 22.99
N LYS A 8 2.76 3.86 22.52
CA LYS A 8 4.01 3.09 22.59
C LYS A 8 4.90 3.48 21.41
N LYS A 9 6.00 4.20 21.69
CA LYS A 9 6.98 4.61 20.66
C LYS A 9 7.55 3.42 19.87
N SER A 10 7.75 2.27 20.53
CA SER A 10 8.24 1.04 19.89
C SER A 10 7.30 0.48 18.82
N LEU A 11 6.01 0.83 18.87
CA LEU A 11 4.99 0.42 17.91
C LEU A 11 4.66 1.53 16.89
N GLY A 12 5.35 2.67 16.94
CA GLY A 12 5.12 3.79 16.04
C GLY A 12 3.70 4.36 16.12
N GLN A 13 3.08 4.32 17.32
CA GLN A 13 1.70 4.77 17.50
C GLN A 13 1.60 6.29 17.43
N HIS A 14 0.83 6.77 16.45
CA HIS A 14 0.43 8.17 16.26
C HIS A 14 -1.09 8.20 16.10
N TRP A 15 -1.79 8.64 17.13
CA TRP A 15 -3.26 8.61 17.16
C TRP A 15 -3.87 9.82 16.50
N LEU A 16 -4.63 9.62 15.46
CA LEU A 16 -5.47 10.62 14.82
C LEU A 16 -6.82 10.68 15.55
N LYS A 17 -7.25 11.89 15.94
CA LYS A 17 -8.49 12.07 16.69
C LYS A 17 -9.45 13.07 16.07
N ASP A 18 -8.99 13.82 15.07
CA ASP A 18 -9.81 14.81 14.39
C ASP A 18 -11.01 14.11 13.70
N PRO A 19 -12.25 14.51 14.05
CA PRO A 19 -13.45 13.80 13.60
C PRO A 19 -13.72 13.98 12.11
N ASP A 20 -13.33 15.11 11.53
CA ASP A 20 -13.59 15.44 10.14
C ASP A 20 -12.61 14.68 9.24
N ILE A 21 -11.33 14.69 9.58
CA ILE A 21 -10.31 13.90 8.87
C ILE A 21 -10.63 12.39 8.92
N LEU A 22 -11.09 11.88 10.08
CA LEU A 22 -11.50 10.47 10.21
C LEU A 22 -12.75 10.15 9.36
N ALA A 23 -13.65 11.12 9.18
CA ALA A 23 -14.81 10.98 8.32
C ALA A 23 -14.41 10.94 6.85
N ASP A 24 -13.48 11.81 6.42
CA ASP A 24 -12.96 11.87 5.06
C ASP A 24 -12.23 10.56 4.70
N ILE A 25 -11.38 10.03 5.60
CA ILE A 25 -10.71 8.73 5.40
C ILE A 25 -11.72 7.60 5.21
N ALA A 26 -12.80 7.58 6.00
CA ALA A 26 -13.84 6.57 5.86
C ALA A 26 -14.70 6.77 4.59
N GLU A 27 -14.85 8.01 4.12
CA GLU A 27 -15.57 8.33 2.89
C GLU A 27 -14.79 7.90 1.65
N ALA A 28 -13.46 8.09 1.64
CA ALA A 28 -12.57 7.66 0.57
C ALA A 28 -12.67 6.14 0.27
N ALA A 29 -13.15 5.34 1.23
CA ALA A 29 -13.38 3.91 1.05
C ALA A 29 -14.72 3.57 0.37
N GLU A 30 -15.58 4.56 0.11
CA GLU A 30 -16.89 4.36 -0.55
C GLU A 30 -17.72 3.26 0.12
N LEU A 31 -17.79 3.28 1.47
CA LEU A 31 -18.40 2.22 2.24
C LEU A 31 -19.92 2.22 2.10
N THR A 32 -20.49 1.04 1.94
CA THR A 32 -21.93 0.75 1.95
C THR A 32 -22.29 -0.19 3.11
N GLY A 33 -23.57 -0.33 3.40
CA GLY A 33 -24.07 -1.25 4.43
C GLY A 33 -23.82 -2.75 4.15
N ASP A 34 -23.32 -3.10 2.98
CA ASP A 34 -22.99 -4.49 2.60
C ASP A 34 -21.48 -4.78 2.73
N ASP A 35 -20.65 -3.75 2.90
CA ASP A 35 -19.20 -3.91 2.90
C ASP A 35 -18.68 -4.54 4.19
N VAL A 36 -17.71 -5.44 4.03
CA VAL A 36 -16.84 -5.94 5.11
C VAL A 36 -15.52 -5.20 5.05
N VAL A 37 -15.11 -4.62 6.18
CA VAL A 37 -13.90 -3.83 6.28
C VAL A 37 -12.85 -4.54 7.13
N LEU A 38 -11.62 -4.61 6.64
CA LEU A 38 -10.44 -4.87 7.44
C LEU A 38 -9.84 -3.53 7.89
N GLU A 39 -9.79 -3.29 9.19
CA GLU A 39 -9.04 -2.19 9.79
C GLU A 39 -7.71 -2.69 10.32
N ILE A 40 -6.62 -2.07 9.92
CA ILE A 40 -5.27 -2.41 10.39
C ILE A 40 -4.83 -1.38 11.42
N GLY A 41 -4.55 -1.84 12.64
CA GLY A 41 -4.11 -0.98 13.73
C GLY A 41 -5.18 -0.01 14.22
N PRO A 42 -6.35 -0.48 14.70
CA PRO A 42 -7.46 0.38 15.14
C PRO A 42 -7.08 1.33 16.29
N GLY A 43 -6.05 0.96 17.07
CA GLY A 43 -5.55 1.77 18.17
C GLY A 43 -6.64 2.09 19.20
N LEU A 44 -6.99 3.38 19.31
CA LEU A 44 -8.04 3.86 20.23
C LEU A 44 -9.47 3.63 19.71
N GLY A 45 -9.65 3.13 18.48
CA GLY A 45 -10.97 2.90 17.89
C GLY A 45 -11.61 4.15 17.28
N THR A 46 -10.87 5.24 17.08
CA THR A 46 -11.41 6.48 16.53
C THR A 46 -11.87 6.29 15.08
N LEU A 47 -11.06 5.63 14.25
CA LEU A 47 -11.43 5.28 12.88
C LEU A 47 -12.46 4.14 12.87
N THR A 48 -12.32 3.13 13.72
CA THR A 48 -13.28 2.01 13.89
C THR A 48 -14.72 2.52 14.04
N SER A 49 -14.91 3.59 14.83
CA SER A 49 -16.22 4.22 15.03
C SER A 49 -16.85 4.69 13.72
N ARG A 50 -16.07 5.29 12.83
CA ARG A 50 -16.51 5.79 11.52
C ARG A 50 -16.84 4.64 10.55
N LEU A 51 -16.02 3.59 10.60
CA LEU A 51 -16.21 2.40 9.78
C LEU A 51 -17.49 1.63 10.18
N LEU A 52 -17.70 1.42 11.48
CA LEU A 52 -18.89 0.74 12.02
C LEU A 52 -20.21 1.51 11.81
N ALA A 53 -20.14 2.79 11.48
CA ALA A 53 -21.31 3.59 11.13
C ALA A 53 -21.74 3.40 9.67
N ARG A 54 -20.87 2.90 8.81
CA ARG A 54 -21.09 2.82 7.35
C ARG A 54 -21.06 1.40 6.81
N ALA A 55 -20.18 0.54 7.32
CA ALA A 55 -20.00 -0.82 6.85
C ALA A 55 -20.93 -1.83 7.52
N ASN A 56 -21.11 -2.98 6.88
CA ASN A 56 -21.82 -4.12 7.47
C ASN A 56 -21.10 -4.67 8.69
N SER A 57 -19.78 -4.84 8.58
CA SER A 57 -18.93 -5.35 9.68
C SER A 57 -17.49 -4.88 9.54
N VAL A 58 -16.78 -4.86 10.66
CA VAL A 58 -15.35 -4.52 10.73
C VAL A 58 -14.58 -5.65 11.39
N THR A 59 -13.53 -6.12 10.72
CA THR A 59 -12.49 -6.96 11.32
C THR A 59 -11.29 -6.07 11.60
N ALA A 60 -10.96 -5.87 12.88
CA ALA A 60 -9.86 -5.01 13.31
C ALA A 60 -8.68 -5.87 13.78
N VAL A 61 -7.51 -5.74 13.13
CA VAL A 61 -6.29 -6.46 13.49
C VAL A 61 -5.37 -5.51 14.23
N GLU A 62 -5.15 -5.80 15.53
CA GLU A 62 -4.36 -4.98 16.45
C GLU A 62 -3.22 -5.78 17.06
N PHE A 63 -2.01 -5.25 16.94
CA PHE A 63 -0.81 -5.90 17.50
C PHE A 63 -0.68 -5.69 19.02
N ASP A 64 -1.11 -4.53 19.52
CA ASP A 64 -1.09 -4.22 20.94
C ASP A 64 -2.21 -4.96 21.68
N ALA A 65 -1.84 -5.97 22.49
CA ALA A 65 -2.80 -6.81 23.21
C ALA A 65 -3.71 -6.03 24.17
N ASP A 66 -3.22 -4.92 24.75
CA ASP A 66 -4.03 -4.12 25.67
C ASP A 66 -5.09 -3.30 24.92
N LEU A 67 -4.76 -2.78 23.74
CA LEU A 67 -5.71 -2.08 22.88
C LEU A 67 -6.72 -3.07 22.29
N ALA A 68 -6.25 -4.21 21.78
CA ALA A 68 -7.12 -5.25 21.22
C ALA A 68 -8.16 -5.74 22.22
N ARG A 69 -7.76 -5.97 23.49
CA ARG A 69 -8.66 -6.41 24.56
C ARG A 69 -9.73 -5.38 24.92
N LYS A 70 -9.41 -4.08 24.84
CA LYS A 70 -10.32 -2.99 25.25
C LYS A 70 -11.30 -2.58 24.15
N LEU A 71 -10.91 -2.75 22.91
CA LEU A 71 -11.63 -2.23 21.75
C LEU A 71 -13.09 -2.74 21.65
N PRO A 72 -13.40 -4.05 21.85
CA PRO A 72 -14.78 -4.53 21.75
C PRO A 72 -15.73 -3.86 22.74
N GLY A 73 -15.24 -3.56 23.96
CA GLY A 73 -16.04 -2.92 25.00
C GLY A 73 -16.47 -1.47 24.68
N GLN A 74 -15.86 -0.84 23.68
CA GLN A 74 -16.22 0.50 23.24
C GLN A 74 -17.40 0.49 22.25
N PHE A 75 -17.70 -0.65 21.64
CA PHE A 75 -18.69 -0.79 20.57
C PHE A 75 -19.69 -1.92 20.85
N PRO A 76 -20.44 -1.86 21.96
CA PRO A 76 -21.39 -2.90 22.32
C PRO A 76 -22.47 -3.05 21.26
N GLY A 77 -22.80 -4.29 20.87
CA GLY A 77 -23.84 -4.59 19.88
C GLY A 77 -23.45 -4.29 18.41
N LYS A 78 -22.26 -3.81 18.15
CA LYS A 78 -21.75 -3.60 16.77
C LYS A 78 -21.09 -4.87 16.23
N LYS A 79 -21.13 -5.04 14.91
CA LYS A 79 -20.46 -6.16 14.21
C LYS A 79 -18.97 -5.90 14.08
N LEU A 80 -18.27 -5.93 15.21
CA LEU A 80 -16.82 -5.76 15.30
C LEU A 80 -16.17 -7.07 15.73
N THR A 81 -15.23 -7.58 14.94
CA THR A 81 -14.33 -8.67 15.29
C THR A 81 -12.94 -8.12 15.52
N VAL A 82 -12.37 -8.31 16.71
CA VAL A 82 -11.01 -7.86 17.02
C VAL A 82 -10.08 -9.06 17.09
N VAL A 83 -9.00 -9.00 16.31
CA VAL A 83 -7.95 -10.03 16.26
C VAL A 83 -6.66 -9.44 16.80
N ASN A 84 -6.15 -10.01 17.91
CA ASN A 84 -4.85 -9.59 18.45
C ASN A 84 -3.73 -10.37 17.74
N GLN A 85 -3.17 -9.78 16.68
CA GLN A 85 -2.16 -10.42 15.84
C GLN A 85 -1.33 -9.40 15.08
N ASP A 86 -0.13 -9.79 14.63
CA ASP A 86 0.60 -9.06 13.60
C ASP A 86 -0.15 -9.16 12.27
N VAL A 87 -0.51 -8.02 11.68
CA VAL A 87 -1.20 -7.97 10.39
C VAL A 87 -0.41 -8.66 9.26
N LEU A 88 0.91 -8.68 9.35
CA LEU A 88 1.74 -9.38 8.36
C LEU A 88 1.56 -10.91 8.40
N GLN A 89 1.07 -11.45 9.52
CA GLN A 89 0.76 -12.87 9.70
C GLN A 89 -0.74 -13.17 9.57
N PHE A 90 -1.60 -12.15 9.57
CA PHE A 90 -3.04 -12.36 9.45
C PHE A 90 -3.38 -12.94 8.07
N ASP A 91 -4.16 -14.04 8.05
CA ASP A 91 -4.59 -14.66 6.79
C ASP A 91 -5.77 -13.90 6.17
N LEU A 92 -5.52 -13.22 5.05
CA LEU A 92 -6.52 -12.46 4.32
C LEU A 92 -7.60 -13.35 3.67
N ASN A 93 -7.37 -14.65 3.53
CA ASN A 93 -8.37 -15.58 2.98
C ASN A 93 -9.53 -15.85 3.96
N GLN A 94 -9.40 -15.45 5.24
CA GLN A 94 -10.49 -15.48 6.22
C GLN A 94 -11.56 -14.42 5.95
N LEU A 95 -11.24 -13.39 5.15
CA LEU A 95 -12.17 -12.33 4.78
C LEU A 95 -12.97 -12.72 3.52
N PRO A 96 -14.20 -12.22 3.37
CA PRO A 96 -14.96 -12.46 2.15
C PRO A 96 -14.28 -11.84 0.93
N LYS A 97 -14.64 -12.27 -0.27
CA LYS A 97 -14.20 -11.58 -1.48
C LYS A 97 -14.71 -10.13 -1.50
N ASN A 98 -13.95 -9.26 -2.16
CA ASN A 98 -14.27 -7.83 -2.29
C ASN A 98 -14.31 -7.06 -0.96
N TYR A 99 -13.72 -7.58 0.12
CA TYR A 99 -13.56 -6.78 1.33
C TYR A 99 -12.77 -5.50 1.03
N LYS A 100 -12.95 -4.50 1.88
CA LYS A 100 -12.21 -3.23 1.79
C LYS A 100 -11.23 -3.11 2.96
N VAL A 101 -10.15 -2.37 2.75
CA VAL A 101 -9.18 -2.05 3.80
C VAL A 101 -9.22 -0.56 4.08
N VAL A 102 -9.30 -0.19 5.35
CA VAL A 102 -9.12 1.20 5.78
C VAL A 102 -8.20 1.22 6.99
N ALA A 103 -7.11 1.99 6.91
CA ALA A 103 -6.11 1.95 7.97
C ALA A 103 -5.32 3.26 8.12
N ASN A 104 -5.05 3.63 9.37
CA ASN A 104 -3.94 4.52 9.73
C ASN A 104 -2.71 3.64 10.00
N VAL A 105 -1.88 3.47 8.99
CA VAL A 105 -0.82 2.43 8.96
C VAL A 105 0.40 2.85 9.77
N PRO A 106 0.97 1.97 10.64
CA PRO A 106 2.26 2.23 11.26
C PRO A 106 3.35 2.39 10.20
N TYR A 107 4.06 3.53 10.21
CA TYR A 107 4.96 3.93 9.11
C TYR A 107 6.08 2.94 8.81
N TYR A 108 6.62 2.29 9.86
CA TYR A 108 7.77 1.38 9.73
C TYR A 108 7.46 0.07 8.98
N ILE A 109 6.17 -0.29 8.81
CA ILE A 109 5.74 -1.49 8.10
C ILE A 109 4.87 -1.21 6.86
N THR A 110 4.67 0.05 6.49
CA THR A 110 3.79 0.45 5.38
C THR A 110 4.08 -0.34 4.10
N SER A 111 5.34 -0.39 3.66
CA SER A 111 5.68 -1.10 2.41
C SER A 111 5.36 -2.59 2.47
N LYS A 112 5.53 -3.25 3.62
CA LYS A 112 5.20 -4.66 3.81
C LYS A 112 3.69 -4.90 3.81
N ILE A 113 2.91 -3.98 4.41
CA ILE A 113 1.45 -4.06 4.39
C ILE A 113 0.94 -3.91 2.96
N VAL A 114 1.41 -2.90 2.23
CA VAL A 114 1.04 -2.68 0.84
C VAL A 114 1.41 -3.90 -0.03
N GLU A 115 2.63 -4.43 0.12
CA GLU A 115 3.05 -5.64 -0.57
C GLU A 115 2.12 -6.82 -0.28
N LYS A 116 1.81 -7.07 1.01
CA LYS A 116 0.91 -8.13 1.44
C LYS A 116 -0.48 -7.99 0.81
N LEU A 117 -1.08 -6.79 0.83
CA LEU A 117 -2.41 -6.54 0.27
C LEU A 117 -2.43 -6.76 -1.25
N MET A 118 -1.38 -6.32 -1.95
CA MET A 118 -1.31 -6.39 -3.42
C MET A 118 -0.93 -7.77 -3.96
N THR A 119 -0.19 -8.57 -3.18
CA THR A 119 0.26 -9.90 -3.62
C THR A 119 -0.59 -11.05 -3.07
N ALA A 120 -1.52 -10.80 -2.14
CA ALA A 120 -2.42 -11.81 -1.60
C ALA A 120 -3.27 -12.46 -2.69
N GLU A 121 -3.69 -13.69 -2.46
CA GLU A 121 -4.67 -14.38 -3.29
C GLU A 121 -6.04 -13.68 -3.17
N ASN A 122 -6.48 -13.41 -1.93
CA ASN A 122 -7.67 -12.63 -1.64
C ASN A 122 -7.28 -11.17 -1.41
N LYS A 123 -7.35 -10.35 -2.47
CA LYS A 123 -7.04 -8.91 -2.41
C LYS A 123 -8.27 -8.11 -1.98
N PRO A 124 -8.10 -6.97 -1.31
CA PRO A 124 -9.20 -6.03 -1.09
C PRO A 124 -9.65 -5.43 -2.43
N SER A 125 -10.92 -5.09 -2.56
CA SER A 125 -11.42 -4.32 -3.71
C SER A 125 -10.89 -2.88 -3.69
N ILE A 126 -10.88 -2.27 -2.51
CA ILE A 126 -10.33 -0.94 -2.24
C ILE A 126 -9.48 -1.00 -0.96
N ALA A 127 -8.32 -0.33 -0.97
CA ALA A 127 -7.54 -0.09 0.23
C ALA A 127 -7.27 1.41 0.39
N VAL A 128 -7.77 1.99 1.47
CA VAL A 128 -7.56 3.39 1.87
C VAL A 128 -6.54 3.40 3.00
N LEU A 129 -5.38 3.93 2.74
CA LEU A 129 -4.26 3.87 3.66
C LEU A 129 -3.73 5.28 3.96
N LEU A 130 -3.80 5.68 5.23
CA LEU A 130 -3.12 6.87 5.71
C LEU A 130 -1.66 6.50 6.04
N VAL A 131 -0.72 7.07 5.29
CA VAL A 131 0.71 6.75 5.35
C VAL A 131 1.54 8.04 5.37
N GLN A 132 2.85 7.96 5.52
CA GLN A 132 3.71 9.14 5.35
C GLN A 132 3.54 9.74 3.95
N LYS A 133 3.48 11.06 3.83
CA LYS A 133 3.26 11.78 2.56
C LYS A 133 4.20 11.31 1.46
N GLU A 134 5.51 11.24 1.72
CA GLU A 134 6.49 10.75 0.73
C GLU A 134 6.18 9.32 0.26
N VAL A 135 5.65 8.47 1.15
CA VAL A 135 5.31 7.07 0.78
C VAL A 135 4.06 7.04 -0.09
N ALA A 136 3.04 7.85 0.23
CA ALA A 136 1.84 7.99 -0.60
C ALA A 136 2.20 8.49 -2.01
N GLU A 137 2.98 9.57 -2.10
CA GLU A 137 3.47 10.15 -3.35
C GLU A 137 4.26 9.11 -4.17
N ARG A 138 5.10 8.31 -3.53
CA ARG A 138 5.85 7.24 -4.20
C ARG A 138 4.97 6.10 -4.68
N ILE A 139 3.89 5.77 -3.99
CA ILE A 139 2.94 4.74 -4.42
C ILE A 139 2.16 5.19 -5.66
N ALA A 140 1.69 6.43 -5.67
CA ALA A 140 0.91 7.03 -6.75
C ALA A 140 1.76 7.74 -7.83
N ALA A 141 3.10 7.56 -7.79
CA ALA A 141 4.00 8.24 -8.72
C ALA A 141 3.71 7.90 -10.18
N GLU A 142 3.85 8.89 -11.05
CA GLU A 142 3.78 8.79 -12.50
C GLU A 142 5.18 8.69 -13.13
N ALA A 143 5.22 8.49 -14.45
CA ALA A 143 6.46 8.52 -15.24
C ALA A 143 7.25 9.80 -14.97
N GLY A 144 8.56 9.69 -14.76
CA GLY A 144 9.44 10.75 -14.29
C GLY A 144 9.81 10.62 -12.79
N ASN A 145 8.95 9.98 -11.99
CA ASN A 145 9.16 9.78 -10.55
C ASN A 145 8.92 8.34 -10.09
N MET A 146 8.86 7.39 -11.01
CA MET A 146 8.58 6.00 -10.71
C MET A 146 9.64 5.37 -9.79
N SER A 147 9.22 4.36 -9.06
CA SER A 147 10.07 3.58 -8.15
C SER A 147 9.66 2.10 -8.20
N VAL A 148 10.47 1.23 -7.61
CA VAL A 148 10.06 -0.18 -7.45
C VAL A 148 8.73 -0.28 -6.71
N LEU A 149 8.48 0.59 -5.73
CA LEU A 149 7.23 0.59 -4.96
C LEU A 149 6.03 0.95 -5.85
N SER A 150 6.11 2.05 -6.62
CA SER A 150 5.02 2.45 -7.53
C SER A 150 4.71 1.35 -8.55
N VAL A 151 5.75 0.80 -9.20
CA VAL A 151 5.56 -0.29 -10.16
C VAL A 151 4.94 -1.52 -9.49
N SER A 152 5.41 -1.88 -8.29
CA SER A 152 4.91 -3.06 -7.56
C SER A 152 3.44 -2.94 -7.17
N VAL A 153 2.95 -1.73 -6.92
CA VAL A 153 1.54 -1.49 -6.58
C VAL A 153 0.69 -1.37 -7.84
N GLN A 154 1.12 -0.54 -8.78
CA GLN A 154 0.29 -0.13 -9.90
C GLN A 154 0.03 -1.22 -10.93
N ILE A 155 0.80 -2.31 -10.93
CA ILE A 155 0.45 -3.50 -11.74
C ILE A 155 -0.79 -4.23 -11.19
N PHE A 156 -1.13 -4.04 -9.91
CA PHE A 156 -2.27 -4.68 -9.25
C PHE A 156 -3.44 -3.74 -8.97
N ALA A 157 -3.17 -2.44 -8.80
CA ALA A 157 -4.18 -1.44 -8.42
C ALA A 157 -3.97 -0.12 -9.16
N GLU A 158 -5.02 0.66 -9.28
CA GLU A 158 -4.94 2.09 -9.55
C GLU A 158 -4.67 2.79 -8.21
N ALA A 159 -3.73 3.73 -8.20
CA ALA A 159 -3.29 4.43 -7.01
C ALA A 159 -3.57 5.93 -7.17
N GLU A 160 -4.34 6.49 -6.26
CA GLU A 160 -4.70 7.90 -6.24
C GLU A 160 -4.33 8.51 -4.90
N LEU A 161 -3.83 9.75 -4.92
CA LEU A 161 -3.64 10.54 -3.72
C LEU A 161 -4.97 11.19 -3.32
N ASP A 162 -5.24 11.17 -2.01
CA ASP A 162 -6.38 11.85 -1.43
C ASP A 162 -5.87 12.84 -0.37
N ILE A 163 -6.65 13.14 0.64
CA ILE A 163 -6.38 14.20 1.63
C ILE A 163 -4.98 14.11 2.23
N GLU A 164 -4.35 15.28 2.37
CA GLU A 164 -3.15 15.46 3.17
C GLU A 164 -3.52 15.72 4.62
N VAL A 165 -2.84 15.04 5.54
CA VAL A 165 -3.07 15.16 6.99
C VAL A 165 -1.83 15.70 7.66
N PRO A 166 -1.83 16.99 8.04
CA PRO A 166 -0.72 17.61 8.77
C PRO A 166 -0.42 16.90 10.09
N ARG A 167 0.86 16.76 10.40
CA ARG A 167 1.36 16.05 11.60
C ARG A 167 0.78 16.54 12.93
N GLN A 168 0.32 17.79 12.99
CA GLN A 168 -0.26 18.38 14.19
C GLN A 168 -1.58 17.73 14.64
N PHE A 169 -2.28 17.03 13.74
CA PHE A 169 -3.52 16.30 14.06
C PHE A 169 -3.29 14.95 14.76
N PHE A 170 -2.02 14.56 14.90
CA PHE A 170 -1.67 13.30 15.58
C PHE A 170 -1.16 13.53 17.01
N THR A 171 -1.38 12.56 17.87
CA THR A 171 -0.87 12.51 19.24
C THR A 171 -0.11 11.19 19.49
N PRO A 172 1.22 11.23 19.72
CA PRO A 172 2.11 12.37 19.51
C PRO A 172 2.25 12.70 18.01
N PRO A 173 2.64 13.94 17.66
CA PRO A 173 2.86 14.26 16.26
C PRO A 173 4.06 13.48 15.70
N PRO A 174 3.94 12.92 14.45
CA PRO A 174 5.06 12.32 13.74
C PRO A 174 6.05 13.39 13.26
N LYS A 175 7.16 12.95 12.68
CA LYS A 175 8.19 13.86 12.14
C LYS A 175 7.77 14.53 10.83
N VAL A 176 6.90 13.89 10.06
CA VAL A 176 6.46 14.29 8.70
C VAL A 176 4.95 14.26 8.63
N ASP A 177 4.39 14.97 7.67
CA ASP A 177 2.96 14.94 7.37
C ASP A 177 2.58 13.59 6.75
N SER A 178 1.31 13.30 6.78
CA SER A 178 0.72 12.07 6.22
C SER A 178 -0.17 12.40 5.03
N GLN A 179 -0.46 11.41 4.25
CA GLN A 179 -1.40 11.52 3.14
C GLN A 179 -2.15 10.21 2.96
N VAL A 180 -3.40 10.31 2.62
CA VAL A 180 -4.23 9.17 2.23
C VAL A 180 -3.86 8.77 0.81
N VAL A 181 -3.66 7.48 0.60
CA VAL A 181 -3.59 6.87 -0.73
C VAL A 181 -4.72 5.85 -0.87
N VAL A 182 -5.45 5.95 -1.96
CA VAL A 182 -6.54 5.03 -2.33
C VAL A 182 -6.03 4.08 -3.40
N LEU A 183 -6.09 2.80 -3.12
CA LEU A 183 -5.69 1.72 -4.03
C LEU A 183 -6.94 0.97 -4.48
N ARG A 184 -7.31 1.09 -5.75
CA ARG A 184 -8.42 0.33 -6.36
C ARG A 184 -7.87 -0.88 -7.07
N THR A 185 -8.12 -2.06 -6.53
CA THR A 185 -7.58 -3.30 -7.10
C THR A 185 -8.16 -3.56 -8.48
N ARG A 186 -7.28 -3.83 -9.45
CA ARG A 186 -7.68 -4.19 -10.81
C ARG A 186 -8.31 -5.57 -10.84
N ASN A 187 -9.35 -5.77 -11.63
CA ASN A 187 -9.95 -7.09 -11.84
C ASN A 187 -8.92 -8.11 -12.34
N ASN A 188 -8.02 -7.66 -13.22
CA ASN A 188 -6.90 -8.43 -13.70
C ASN A 188 -5.61 -7.62 -13.52
N PRO A 189 -4.55 -8.18 -12.95
CA PRO A 189 -3.27 -7.49 -12.87
C PRO A 189 -2.73 -7.21 -14.28
N LEU A 190 -2.00 -6.12 -14.44
CA LEU A 190 -1.40 -5.75 -15.73
C LEU A 190 -0.33 -6.75 -16.20
N ILE A 191 0.19 -7.55 -15.28
CA ILE A 191 1.14 -8.63 -15.53
C ILE A 191 0.54 -9.93 -14.98
N THR A 192 0.34 -10.92 -15.82
CA THR A 192 -0.21 -12.22 -15.40
C THR A 192 0.76 -12.93 -14.45
N PRO A 193 0.27 -13.77 -13.52
CA PRO A 193 1.08 -14.39 -12.47
C PRO A 193 2.33 -15.12 -13.01
N GLU A 194 2.20 -15.80 -14.14
CA GLU A 194 3.30 -16.54 -14.78
C GLU A 194 4.49 -15.66 -15.20
N TYR A 195 4.24 -14.36 -15.45
CA TYR A 195 5.26 -13.41 -15.91
C TYR A 195 5.77 -12.48 -14.83
N GLN A 196 5.15 -12.46 -13.67
CA GLN A 196 5.51 -11.54 -12.58
C GLN A 196 6.96 -11.72 -12.11
N ARG A 197 7.47 -12.95 -12.07
CA ARG A 197 8.85 -13.22 -11.68
C ARG A 197 9.85 -12.54 -12.62
N ASP A 198 9.65 -12.69 -13.93
CA ASP A 198 10.54 -12.07 -14.93
C ASP A 198 10.36 -10.56 -14.93
N PHE A 199 9.13 -10.08 -14.81
CA PHE A 199 8.81 -8.67 -14.70
C PHE A 199 9.55 -7.99 -13.55
N PHE A 200 9.42 -8.51 -12.34
CA PHE A 200 10.10 -7.95 -11.18
C PHE A 200 11.61 -8.08 -11.24
N ARG A 201 12.13 -9.10 -11.90
CA ARG A 201 13.57 -9.21 -12.17
C ARG A 201 14.07 -8.05 -13.03
N ILE A 202 13.36 -7.73 -14.11
CA ILE A 202 13.69 -6.61 -15.01
C ILE A 202 13.55 -5.28 -14.28
N VAL A 203 12.44 -5.06 -13.58
CA VAL A 203 12.20 -3.83 -12.81
C VAL A 203 13.29 -3.61 -11.76
N LYS A 204 13.60 -4.61 -10.94
CA LYS A 204 14.66 -4.53 -9.93
C LYS A 204 16.04 -4.25 -10.57
N ALA A 205 16.32 -4.85 -11.72
CA ALA A 205 17.55 -4.59 -12.46
C ALA A 205 17.59 -3.13 -12.95
N GLY A 206 16.51 -2.61 -13.51
CA GLY A 206 16.41 -1.22 -13.94
C GLY A 206 16.64 -0.22 -12.82
N PHE A 207 16.07 -0.46 -11.66
CA PHE A 207 16.21 0.40 -10.47
C PHE A 207 17.46 0.11 -9.63
N SER A 208 18.32 -0.85 -10.00
CA SER A 208 19.51 -1.22 -9.22
C SER A 208 20.54 -0.09 -9.08
N ALA A 209 20.53 0.87 -10.00
CA ALA A 209 21.47 2.00 -10.02
C ALA A 209 20.75 3.30 -10.40
N LYS A 210 20.04 3.94 -9.45
CA LYS A 210 19.16 5.12 -9.65
C LYS A 210 19.75 6.24 -10.51
N ARG A 211 21.05 6.55 -10.38
CA ARG A 211 21.72 7.63 -11.12
C ARG A 211 22.26 7.23 -12.49
N LYS A 212 22.12 5.96 -12.89
CA LYS A 212 22.64 5.47 -14.16
C LYS A 212 21.53 5.42 -15.21
N LYS A 213 21.96 5.52 -16.50
CA LYS A 213 21.07 5.29 -17.64
C LYS A 213 20.58 3.83 -17.62
N LEU A 214 19.37 3.60 -18.06
CA LEU A 214 18.68 2.31 -17.96
C LEU A 214 19.47 1.17 -18.62
N ARG A 215 20.11 1.42 -19.78
CA ARG A 215 21.00 0.44 -20.43
C ARG A 215 22.09 -0.10 -19.50
N SER A 216 22.65 0.77 -18.65
CA SER A 216 23.72 0.37 -17.73
C SER A 216 23.17 -0.35 -16.50
N SER A 217 22.01 0.07 -15.99
CA SER A 217 21.33 -0.59 -14.86
C SER A 217 20.85 -1.97 -15.24
N LEU A 218 20.23 -2.13 -16.42
CA LEU A 218 19.78 -3.43 -16.94
C LEU A 218 20.95 -4.37 -17.23
N SER A 219 22.02 -3.88 -17.89
CA SER A 219 23.22 -4.67 -18.16
C SER A 219 23.78 -5.25 -16.86
N GLY A 220 24.03 -4.41 -15.85
CA GLY A 220 24.56 -4.86 -14.56
C GLY A 220 23.58 -5.72 -13.77
N GLY A 221 22.31 -5.34 -13.72
CA GLY A 221 21.29 -6.02 -12.90
C GLY A 221 20.80 -7.36 -13.46
N LEU A 222 20.89 -7.55 -14.80
CA LEU A 222 20.51 -8.80 -15.48
C LEU A 222 21.72 -9.67 -15.84
N GLY A 223 22.93 -9.14 -15.74
CA GLY A 223 24.16 -9.86 -16.14
C GLY A 223 24.26 -10.06 -17.65
N ILE A 224 23.85 -9.06 -18.46
CA ILE A 224 23.89 -9.08 -19.93
C ILE A 224 24.82 -7.98 -20.46
N ASP A 225 25.31 -8.16 -21.69
CA ASP A 225 26.09 -7.13 -22.34
C ASP A 225 25.29 -5.84 -22.54
N LYS A 226 25.99 -4.70 -22.48
CA LYS A 226 25.36 -3.38 -22.63
C LYS A 226 24.73 -3.19 -24.02
N ILE A 227 25.33 -3.78 -25.06
CA ILE A 227 24.78 -3.78 -26.43
C ILE A 227 23.43 -4.50 -26.43
N VAL A 228 23.34 -5.65 -25.79
CA VAL A 228 22.10 -6.43 -25.67
C VAL A 228 21.04 -5.65 -24.89
N ALA A 229 21.43 -4.95 -23.81
CA ALA A 229 20.50 -4.10 -23.07
C ALA A 229 19.99 -2.93 -23.92
N GLU A 230 20.83 -2.33 -24.76
CA GLU A 230 20.44 -1.26 -25.70
C GLU A 230 19.48 -1.76 -26.78
N GLU A 231 19.73 -2.95 -27.34
CA GLU A 231 18.82 -3.56 -28.34
C GLU A 231 17.46 -3.85 -27.73
N LEU A 232 17.38 -4.43 -26.53
CA LEU A 232 16.13 -4.68 -25.81
C LEU A 232 15.33 -3.40 -25.61
N LEU A 233 15.98 -2.31 -25.19
CA LEU A 233 15.33 -1.04 -24.97
C LEU A 233 14.83 -0.44 -26.29
N LYS A 234 15.62 -0.47 -27.35
CA LYS A 234 15.22 0.02 -28.69
C LYS A 234 14.03 -0.76 -29.24
N ASN A 235 14.04 -2.09 -29.14
CA ASN A 235 12.94 -2.94 -29.59
C ASN A 235 11.65 -2.65 -28.78
N ALA A 236 11.77 -2.37 -27.49
CA ALA A 236 10.65 -1.95 -26.65
C ALA A 236 10.20 -0.50 -26.90
N GLY A 237 10.85 0.26 -27.78
CA GLY A 237 10.56 1.66 -28.05
C GLY A 237 10.95 2.59 -26.89
N ILE A 238 11.99 2.22 -26.12
CA ILE A 238 12.48 2.95 -24.95
C ILE A 238 13.85 3.52 -25.26
N SER A 239 14.09 4.78 -24.91
CA SER A 239 15.43 5.39 -25.05
C SER A 239 16.44 4.66 -24.15
N PRO A 240 17.58 4.18 -24.67
CA PRO A 240 18.63 3.59 -23.84
C PRO A 240 19.23 4.57 -22.83
N ASP A 241 19.01 5.87 -23.05
CA ASP A 241 19.51 6.96 -22.19
C ASP A 241 18.50 7.38 -21.10
N ALA A 242 17.25 6.88 -21.16
CA ALA A 242 16.27 7.07 -20.11
C ALA A 242 16.77 6.48 -18.79
N ARG A 243 16.19 6.90 -17.68
CA ARG A 243 16.36 6.29 -16.36
C ARG A 243 15.15 5.41 -16.03
N ALA A 244 15.30 4.52 -15.06
CA ALA A 244 14.20 3.66 -14.64
C ALA A 244 12.98 4.47 -14.13
N GLU A 245 13.22 5.60 -13.49
CA GLU A 245 12.19 6.50 -12.97
C GLU A 245 11.35 7.18 -14.06
N ASP A 246 11.88 7.29 -15.28
CA ASP A 246 11.22 7.94 -16.44
C ASP A 246 10.16 7.03 -17.08
N LEU A 247 10.20 5.71 -16.81
CA LEU A 247 9.36 4.73 -17.49
C LEU A 247 7.96 4.64 -16.87
N ALA A 248 6.93 4.72 -17.73
CA ALA A 248 5.58 4.34 -17.37
C ALA A 248 5.45 2.80 -17.22
N ILE A 249 4.38 2.33 -16.59
CA ILE A 249 4.12 0.88 -16.44
C ILE A 249 4.09 0.17 -17.81
N GLU A 250 3.54 0.82 -18.83
CA GLU A 250 3.45 0.26 -20.17
C GLU A 250 4.83 0.05 -20.81
N ASP A 251 5.80 0.93 -20.52
CA ASP A 251 7.17 0.74 -20.99
C ASP A 251 7.80 -0.52 -20.40
N TRP A 252 7.60 -0.76 -19.10
CA TRP A 252 8.04 -1.98 -18.44
C TRP A 252 7.37 -3.23 -19.01
N ARG A 253 6.09 -3.14 -19.41
CA ARG A 253 5.36 -4.25 -20.06
C ARG A 253 5.95 -4.57 -21.43
N ARG A 254 6.25 -3.53 -22.26
CA ARG A 254 6.90 -3.72 -23.56
C ARG A 254 8.29 -4.33 -23.39
N LEU A 255 9.06 -3.85 -22.41
CA LEU A 255 10.39 -4.39 -22.12
C LEU A 255 10.34 -5.86 -21.68
N LEU A 256 9.35 -6.26 -20.87
CA LEU A 256 9.12 -7.66 -20.52
C LEU A 256 8.84 -8.52 -21.76
N LYS A 257 8.02 -8.03 -22.69
CA LYS A 257 7.72 -8.75 -23.94
C LYS A 257 8.99 -9.03 -24.74
N GLU A 258 9.82 -8.00 -24.93
CA GLU A 258 11.09 -8.15 -25.67
C GLU A 258 12.09 -9.05 -24.92
N TRP A 259 12.14 -8.97 -23.59
CA TRP A 259 12.98 -9.86 -22.78
C TRP A 259 12.64 -11.34 -22.97
N ARG A 260 11.36 -11.66 -23.10
CA ARG A 260 10.86 -13.04 -23.25
C ARG A 260 10.90 -13.57 -24.67
N ALA A 261 11.00 -12.72 -25.65
CA ALA A 261 11.14 -13.10 -27.06
C ALA A 261 12.55 -13.56 -27.43
N ARG A 262 13.51 -13.48 -26.50
CA ARG A 262 14.89 -13.93 -26.64
C ARG A 262 15.02 -15.41 -26.36
#